data_58902d047354ddd657fd1af8adce92d9
#
_entry.id   58902d047354ddd657fd1af8adce92d9
#
_cell.length_a   1.000
_cell.length_b   1.000
_cell.length_c   1.000
_cell.angle_alpha   90.00
_cell.angle_beta   90.00
_cell.angle_gamma   90.00
#
_symmetry.space_group_name_H-M   'P 1'
#
loop_
_entity.id
_entity.type
_entity.pdbx_description
1 polymer ?
#
loop_
_entity_poly.entity_id
_entity_poly.type
_entity_poly.pdbx_seq_one_letter_code
_entity_poly.pdbx_strand_id
1 'polypeptide(L)'
;MEAIDKKRSLKLSHNLYVIELSKKVWTDSWKFRKANPHYMGVAGCLYVGITSHSPQERFKKHKTGYRNKKGIKISSSIVEKYGLYLRPSLYAELNPMTRMRATKMEGRLAESLRKRGYAVWWN
;
A
#
# COMPACT_ATOMS: atom_id res chain seq x y z
N MET A 1 -23.28 21.34 -15.51
CA MET A 1 -23.30 20.10 -14.74
C MET A 1 -21.98 19.40 -14.81
N GLU A 2 -21.33 19.40 -15.95
CA GLU A 2 -19.98 18.85 -16.06
C GLU A 2 -19.01 19.43 -15.05
N ALA A 3 -19.10 20.74 -14.77
CA ALA A 3 -18.20 21.39 -13.81
C ALA A 3 -18.33 20.82 -12.40
N ILE A 4 -19.54 20.45 -11.98
CA ILE A 4 -19.77 19.87 -10.65
C ILE A 4 -19.20 18.46 -10.60
N ASP A 5 -19.44 17.66 -11.63
CA ASP A 5 -18.92 16.30 -11.68
C ASP A 5 -17.41 16.26 -11.76
N LYS A 6 -16.82 17.18 -12.54
CA LYS A 6 -15.37 17.33 -12.59
C LYS A 6 -14.78 17.71 -11.24
N LYS A 7 -15.45 18.58 -10.48
CA LYS A 7 -15.01 18.95 -9.12
C LYS A 7 -15.00 17.74 -8.21
N ARG A 8 -16.02 16.88 -8.28
CA ARG A 8 -16.06 15.66 -7.47
C ARG A 8 -14.93 14.71 -7.85
N SER A 9 -14.70 14.48 -9.15
CA SER A 9 -13.67 13.57 -9.62
C SER A 9 -12.26 14.11 -9.37
N LEU A 10 -12.12 15.43 -9.17
CA LEU A 10 -10.84 16.07 -8.88
C LEU A 10 -10.58 16.25 -7.39
N LYS A 11 -11.47 15.77 -6.53
CA LYS A 11 -11.25 15.84 -5.09
C LYS A 11 -10.03 15.02 -4.70
N LEU A 12 -9.04 15.70 -4.11
CA LEU A 12 -7.78 15.08 -3.71
C LEU A 12 -7.93 14.48 -2.31
N SER A 13 -8.57 13.34 -2.23
CA SER A 13 -8.98 12.72 -0.98
C SER A 13 -8.19 11.48 -0.60
N HIS A 14 -7.29 11.03 -1.47
CA HIS A 14 -6.59 9.75 -1.27
C HIS A 14 -5.09 9.87 -1.33
N ASN A 15 -4.43 8.99 -0.63
CA ASN A 15 -2.97 8.90 -0.58
C ASN A 15 -2.53 7.46 -0.86
N LEU A 16 -1.47 7.34 -1.65
CA LEU A 16 -0.71 6.11 -1.76
C LEU A 16 0.22 6.01 -0.55
N TYR A 17 0.54 4.80 -0.17
CA TYR A 17 1.59 4.57 0.82
C TYR A 17 2.33 3.27 0.52
N VAL A 18 3.57 3.21 0.97
CA VAL A 18 4.42 2.04 0.84
C VAL A 18 5.03 1.74 2.21
N ILE A 19 4.93 0.49 2.60
CA ILE A 19 5.44 0.01 3.90
C ILE A 19 6.55 -1.00 3.63
N GLU A 20 7.68 -0.81 4.32
CA GLU A 20 8.74 -1.82 4.35
C GLU A 20 8.25 -2.99 5.19
N LEU A 21 8.38 -4.20 4.66
CA LEU A 21 8.04 -5.43 5.38
C LEU A 21 9.32 -6.15 5.81
N SER A 22 9.26 -6.84 6.94
CA SER A 22 10.32 -7.74 7.33
C SER A 22 10.54 -8.80 6.24
N LYS A 23 11.79 -9.12 5.94
CA LYS A 23 12.11 -10.18 4.98
C LYS A 23 11.61 -11.56 5.41
N LYS A 24 11.19 -11.71 6.65
CA LYS A 24 10.53 -12.93 7.12
C LYS A 24 9.26 -13.25 6.33
N VAL A 25 8.61 -12.22 5.76
CA VAL A 25 7.44 -12.46 4.92
C VAL A 25 7.78 -13.34 3.71
N TRP A 26 8.98 -13.20 3.17
CA TRP A 26 9.44 -14.05 2.07
C TRP A 26 9.56 -15.51 2.50
N THR A 27 10.13 -15.74 3.68
CA THR A 27 10.30 -17.08 4.22
C THR A 27 8.96 -17.72 4.62
N ASP A 28 8.11 -16.92 5.28
CA ASP A 28 6.89 -17.44 5.91
C ASP A 28 5.71 -17.58 4.97
N SER A 29 5.65 -16.79 3.90
CA SER A 29 4.47 -16.72 3.04
C SER A 29 4.75 -17.20 1.63
N TRP A 30 4.29 -18.40 1.30
CA TRP A 30 4.41 -18.90 -0.07
C TRP A 30 3.57 -18.06 -1.05
N LYS A 31 2.46 -17.47 -0.58
CA LYS A 31 1.64 -16.57 -1.42
C LYS A 31 2.45 -15.34 -1.84
N PHE A 32 3.20 -14.79 -0.90
CA PHE A 32 4.06 -13.65 -1.18
C PHE A 32 5.16 -14.03 -2.19
N ARG A 33 5.80 -15.18 -2.00
CA ARG A 33 6.80 -15.68 -2.95
C ARG A 33 6.19 -15.91 -4.33
N LYS A 34 5.04 -16.55 -4.38
CA LYS A 34 4.35 -16.85 -5.64
C LYS A 34 3.99 -15.57 -6.41
N ALA A 35 3.64 -14.50 -5.69
CA ALA A 35 3.32 -13.21 -6.30
C ALA A 35 4.56 -12.49 -6.84
N ASN A 36 5.75 -12.91 -6.43
CA ASN A 36 7.01 -12.24 -6.77
C ASN A 36 8.05 -13.24 -7.31
N PRO A 37 7.75 -13.94 -8.41
CA PRO A 37 8.61 -15.03 -8.88
C PRO A 37 9.99 -14.59 -9.35
N HIS A 38 10.17 -13.33 -9.70
CA HIS A 38 11.45 -12.80 -10.17
C HIS A 38 12.28 -12.10 -9.09
N TYR A 39 11.81 -12.15 -7.86
CA TYR A 39 12.54 -11.53 -6.75
C TYR A 39 13.87 -12.26 -6.50
N MET A 40 14.96 -11.48 -6.44
CA MET A 40 16.31 -12.03 -6.30
C MET A 40 16.88 -11.95 -4.87
N GLY A 41 16.10 -11.50 -3.92
CA GLY A 41 16.51 -11.45 -2.51
C GLY A 41 17.43 -10.31 -2.13
N VAL A 42 17.69 -9.35 -3.03
CA VAL A 42 18.61 -8.23 -2.78
C VAL A 42 17.88 -7.02 -2.22
N ALA A 43 16.85 -6.56 -2.92
CA ALA A 43 16.04 -5.42 -2.44
C ALA A 43 15.06 -5.87 -1.36
N GLY A 44 14.34 -4.91 -0.76
CA GLY A 44 13.41 -5.20 0.31
C GLY A 44 12.09 -5.82 -0.14
N CYS A 45 11.25 -6.12 0.85
CA CYS A 45 9.88 -6.56 0.66
C CYS A 45 8.96 -5.41 1.03
N LEU A 46 7.96 -5.12 0.19
CA LEU A 46 7.13 -3.93 0.34
C LEU A 46 5.64 -4.27 0.26
N TYR A 47 4.85 -3.43 0.91
CA TYR A 47 3.40 -3.43 0.77
C TYR A 47 2.97 -2.06 0.22
N VAL A 48 2.13 -2.06 -0.81
CA VAL A 48 1.58 -0.84 -1.40
C VAL A 48 0.09 -0.79 -1.14
N GLY A 49 -0.40 0.36 -0.70
CA GLY A 49 -1.83 0.56 -0.43
C GLY A 49 -2.28 1.96 -0.72
N ILE A 50 -3.60 2.16 -0.61
CA ILE A 50 -4.23 3.47 -0.71
C ILE A 50 -5.09 3.71 0.52
N THR A 51 -5.27 4.97 0.88
CA THR A 51 -6.06 5.35 2.05
C THR A 51 -6.68 6.73 1.86
N SER A 52 -7.87 6.94 2.46
CA SER A 52 -8.47 8.26 2.56
C SER A 52 -7.99 9.03 3.79
N HIS A 53 -7.13 8.43 4.58
CA HIS A 53 -6.47 9.03 5.74
C HIS A 53 -5.02 9.34 5.42
N SER A 54 -4.26 9.79 6.41
CA SER A 54 -2.82 9.93 6.21
C SER A 54 -2.18 8.54 6.17
N PRO A 55 -1.05 8.37 5.47
CA PRO A 55 -0.31 7.12 5.51
C PRO A 55 0.06 6.69 6.93
N GLN A 56 0.41 7.65 7.79
CA GLN A 56 0.77 7.40 9.19
C GLN A 56 -0.38 6.79 9.98
N GLU A 57 -1.58 7.35 9.84
CA GLU A 57 -2.78 6.82 10.50
C GLU A 57 -3.10 5.42 10.00
N ARG A 58 -3.02 5.20 8.69
CA ARG A 58 -3.31 3.90 8.10
C ARG A 58 -2.30 2.84 8.56
N PHE A 59 -1.02 3.19 8.60
CA PHE A 59 0.01 2.29 9.09
C PHE A 59 -0.25 1.90 10.54
N LYS A 60 -0.58 2.87 11.38
CA LYS A 60 -0.91 2.62 12.79
C LYS A 60 -2.08 1.64 12.92
N LYS A 61 -3.14 1.83 12.13
CA LYS A 61 -4.30 0.93 12.15
C LYS A 61 -3.93 -0.49 11.70
N HIS A 62 -3.08 -0.63 10.70
CA HIS A 62 -2.58 -1.93 10.27
C HIS A 62 -1.83 -2.62 11.41
N LYS A 63 -0.92 -1.90 12.07
CA LYS A 63 -0.07 -2.48 13.11
C LYS A 63 -0.83 -2.86 14.37
N THR A 64 -1.90 -2.15 14.69
CA THR A 64 -2.71 -2.43 15.88
C THR A 64 -3.81 -3.46 15.61
N GLY A 65 -3.99 -3.90 14.35
CA GLY A 65 -5.06 -4.82 13.99
C GLY A 65 -6.43 -4.19 14.20
N TYR A 66 -6.57 -2.90 13.93
CA TYR A 66 -7.77 -2.14 14.19
C TYR A 66 -9.03 -2.82 13.63
N ARG A 67 -10.09 -2.85 14.46
CA ARG A 67 -11.41 -3.36 14.07
C ARG A 67 -12.40 -2.20 14.12
N ASN A 68 -13.35 -2.17 13.18
CA ASN A 68 -14.39 -1.16 13.18
C ASN A 68 -15.43 -1.47 14.27
N LYS A 69 -16.45 -0.60 14.41
CA LYS A 69 -17.51 -0.76 15.43
C LYS A 69 -18.25 -2.10 15.33
N LYS A 70 -18.27 -2.71 14.17
CA LYS A 70 -18.93 -4.02 13.95
C LYS A 70 -17.99 -5.19 14.25
N GLY A 71 -16.78 -4.94 14.72
CA GLY A 71 -15.79 -5.96 15.01
C GLY A 71 -15.07 -6.49 13.76
N ILE A 72 -15.30 -5.89 12.59
CA ILE A 72 -14.66 -6.32 11.35
C ILE A 72 -13.25 -5.76 11.29
N LYS A 73 -12.28 -6.66 11.09
CA LYS A 73 -10.88 -6.26 10.95
C LYS A 73 -10.69 -5.55 9.62
N ILE A 74 -10.18 -4.32 9.67
CA ILE A 74 -9.93 -3.49 8.48
C ILE A 74 -8.46 -3.30 8.20
N SER A 75 -7.60 -3.98 8.94
CA SER A 75 -6.14 -3.94 8.74
C SER A 75 -5.69 -5.08 7.83
N SER A 76 -4.54 -4.92 7.19
CA SER A 76 -3.91 -5.98 6.43
C SER A 76 -3.15 -6.91 7.37
N SER A 77 -3.40 -8.22 7.28
CA SER A 77 -2.70 -9.22 8.08
C SER A 77 -1.20 -9.21 7.81
N ILE A 78 -0.82 -9.00 6.56
CA ILE A 78 0.60 -8.99 6.18
C ILE A 78 1.33 -7.80 6.81
N VAL A 79 0.69 -6.63 6.86
CA VAL A 79 1.28 -5.45 7.48
C VAL A 79 1.29 -5.57 9.00
N GLU A 80 0.20 -6.09 9.58
CA GLU A 80 0.14 -6.29 11.02
C GLU A 80 1.29 -7.17 11.51
N LYS A 81 1.58 -8.23 10.79
CA LYS A 81 2.62 -9.19 11.18
C LYS A 81 4.03 -8.77 10.78
N TYR A 82 4.20 -8.22 9.58
CA TYR A 82 5.52 -7.98 9.00
C TYR A 82 5.86 -6.51 8.76
N GLY A 83 4.92 -5.59 8.92
CA GLY A 83 5.16 -4.17 8.67
C GLY A 83 6.18 -3.57 9.62
N LEU A 84 7.17 -2.87 9.08
CA LEU A 84 8.24 -2.25 9.84
C LEU A 84 8.11 -0.73 9.91
N TYR A 85 8.03 -0.08 8.75
CA TYR A 85 7.95 1.38 8.68
C TYR A 85 7.51 1.84 7.29
N LEU A 86 7.02 3.07 7.23
CA LEU A 86 6.66 3.70 5.96
C LEU A 86 7.92 4.07 5.17
N ARG A 87 7.77 4.07 3.84
CA ARG A 87 8.82 4.47 2.90
C ARG A 87 8.38 5.72 2.12
N PRO A 88 8.35 6.92 2.76
CA PRO A 88 7.82 8.13 2.12
C PRO A 88 8.52 8.50 0.81
N SER A 89 9.80 8.23 0.68
CA SER A 89 10.54 8.53 -0.54
C SER A 89 9.98 7.84 -1.78
N LEU A 90 9.20 6.78 -1.60
CA LEU A 90 8.64 6.01 -2.70
C LEU A 90 7.24 6.48 -3.14
N TYR A 91 6.59 7.36 -2.38
CA TYR A 91 5.20 7.73 -2.69
C TYR A 91 4.82 9.17 -2.37
N ALA A 92 5.54 9.86 -1.48
CA ALA A 92 5.06 11.14 -0.94
C ALA A 92 4.78 12.19 -2.01
N GLU A 93 5.61 12.27 -3.05
CA GLU A 93 5.43 13.25 -4.13
C GLU A 93 4.19 12.99 -4.99
N LEU A 94 3.65 11.78 -4.96
CA LEU A 94 2.46 11.43 -5.72
C LEU A 94 1.17 11.89 -5.05
N ASN A 95 1.23 12.16 -3.76
CA ASN A 95 0.05 12.46 -2.93
C ASN A 95 -0.20 13.96 -2.79
N PRO A 96 -1.44 14.38 -2.51
CA PRO A 96 -2.65 13.57 -2.59
C PRO A 96 -3.16 13.44 -4.01
N MET A 97 -4.16 12.55 -4.19
CA MET A 97 -4.74 12.34 -5.51
C MET A 97 -6.23 12.00 -5.38
N THR A 98 -6.91 11.93 -6.52
CA THR A 98 -8.31 11.49 -6.53
C THR A 98 -8.38 10.00 -6.21
N ARG A 99 -9.53 9.55 -5.72
CA ARG A 99 -9.75 8.13 -5.45
C ARG A 99 -9.51 7.27 -6.69
N MET A 100 -10.04 7.72 -7.83
CA MET A 100 -9.89 6.98 -9.09
C MET A 100 -8.43 6.84 -9.49
N ARG A 101 -7.68 7.94 -9.40
CA ARG A 101 -6.25 7.91 -9.73
C ARG A 101 -5.47 7.03 -8.75
N ALA A 102 -5.77 7.11 -7.46
CA ALA A 102 -5.11 6.30 -6.45
C ALA A 102 -5.31 4.81 -6.72
N THR A 103 -6.54 4.41 -7.06
CA THR A 103 -6.86 3.02 -7.39
C THR A 103 -6.03 2.52 -8.57
N LYS A 104 -5.87 3.34 -9.61
CA LYS A 104 -5.04 2.98 -10.77
C LYS A 104 -3.56 2.98 -10.44
N MET A 105 -3.12 3.94 -9.66
CA MET A 105 -1.70 4.12 -9.35
C MET A 105 -1.18 3.07 -8.38
N GLU A 106 -2.03 2.50 -7.54
CA GLU A 106 -1.62 1.46 -6.59
C GLU A 106 -0.92 0.30 -7.32
N GLY A 107 -1.60 -0.28 -8.31
CA GLY A 107 -1.02 -1.37 -9.08
C GLY A 107 0.19 -0.95 -9.91
N ARG A 108 0.14 0.26 -10.50
CA ARG A 108 1.25 0.78 -11.31
C ARG A 108 2.50 1.00 -10.48
N LEU A 109 2.34 1.56 -9.28
CA LEU A 109 3.46 1.74 -8.37
C LEU A 109 4.04 0.40 -7.95
N ALA A 110 3.16 -0.55 -7.59
CA ALA A 110 3.60 -1.89 -7.20
C ALA A 110 4.40 -2.57 -8.32
N GLU A 111 3.90 -2.52 -9.55
CA GLU A 111 4.61 -3.08 -10.71
C GLU A 111 5.95 -2.39 -10.97
N SER A 112 5.98 -1.07 -10.84
CA SER A 112 7.21 -0.30 -10.99
C SER A 112 8.25 -0.71 -9.94
N LEU A 113 7.83 -0.91 -8.70
CA LEU A 113 8.72 -1.33 -7.63
C LEU A 113 9.24 -2.75 -7.86
N ARG A 114 8.40 -3.65 -8.37
CA ARG A 114 8.86 -4.99 -8.77
C ARG A 114 9.95 -4.93 -9.84
N LYS A 115 9.77 -4.07 -10.84
CA LYS A 115 10.77 -3.87 -11.89
C LYS A 115 12.10 -3.34 -11.35
N ARG A 116 12.03 -2.63 -10.22
CA ARG A 116 13.22 -2.12 -9.53
C ARG A 116 13.84 -3.14 -8.58
N GLY A 117 13.32 -4.36 -8.55
CA GLY A 117 13.90 -5.46 -7.78
C GLY A 117 13.25 -5.76 -6.44
N TYR A 118 12.22 -5.02 -6.04
CA TYR A 118 11.50 -5.28 -4.80
C TYR A 118 10.52 -6.44 -4.94
N ALA A 119 10.29 -7.14 -3.84
CA ALA A 119 9.15 -8.05 -3.73
C ALA A 119 7.99 -7.25 -3.15
N VAL A 120 6.82 -7.26 -3.81
CA VAL A 120 5.72 -6.34 -3.48
C VAL A 120 4.41 -7.08 -3.36
N TRP A 121 3.61 -6.66 -2.37
CA TRP A 121 2.22 -7.09 -2.22
C TRP A 121 1.30 -5.86 -2.21
N TRP A 122 0.16 -5.98 -2.88
CA TRP A 122 -0.93 -5.01 -2.79
C TRP A 122 -2.26 -5.72 -3.02
N ASN A 123 -3.34 -5.07 -2.68
CA ASN A 123 -4.69 -5.63 -2.87
C ASN A 123 -5.28 -5.36 -4.24
#